data_60da855083d17b3904bc96da8a18319b
#
_entry.id   60da855083d17b3904bc96da8a18319b
#
_cell.length_a   1.000
_cell.length_b   1.000
_cell.length_c   1.000
_cell.angle_alpha   90.00
_cell.angle_beta   90.00
_cell.angle_gamma   90.00
#
_symmetry.space_group_name_H-M   'P 1'
#
loop_
_entity.id
_entity.type
_entity.pdbx_description
1 polymer ?
#
loop_
_entity_poly.entity_id
_entity_poly.type
_entity_poly.pdbx_seq_one_letter_code
_entity_poly.pdbx_strand_id
1 'polypeptide(L)'
;MAKTHPDLIPGATTGELAHGSLHLWDAIAISVSVIAPGMAMLLNVSGVSIVAGGSTTFAFLLGGIGCLALAFVVIGFTRRMASAGYAYTYASRSLGKEAGFIAGWLYFLGFIVFVPMTMSGVGYLAADLLGVSPDLWILFFFIGMALFLVLSVVRIKFTTRVQLVVGIATVAVIVLVDLVTTAKGGSHGQALGA
;
A
#
# COMPACT_ATOMS: atom_id res chain seq x y z
N MET A 1 -10.35 54.61 2.18
CA MET A 1 -11.11 53.44 1.75
C MET A 1 -10.45 52.21 2.39
N ALA A 2 -10.99 51.77 3.51
CA ALA A 2 -10.46 50.62 4.25
C ALA A 2 -10.93 49.32 3.58
N LYS A 3 -9.96 48.46 3.17
CA LYS A 3 -10.27 47.10 2.75
C LYS A 3 -10.64 46.28 4.00
N THR A 4 -11.94 46.04 4.17
CA THR A 4 -12.45 45.06 5.12
C THR A 4 -12.01 43.68 4.66
N HIS A 5 -11.11 43.04 5.43
CA HIS A 5 -10.89 41.61 5.38
C HIS A 5 -12.18 40.91 5.86
N PRO A 6 -12.71 39.94 5.13
CA PRO A 6 -13.77 39.08 5.67
C PRO A 6 -13.21 38.27 6.82
N ASP A 7 -13.86 38.39 7.98
CA ASP A 7 -13.51 37.78 9.22
C ASP A 7 -13.38 36.25 9.03
N LEU A 8 -12.18 35.78 9.31
CA LEU A 8 -11.85 34.36 9.38
C LEU A 8 -12.67 33.75 10.53
N ILE A 9 -13.48 32.77 10.20
CA ILE A 9 -14.17 31.94 11.16
C ILE A 9 -13.11 31.31 12.06
N PRO A 10 -13.11 31.51 13.39
CA PRO A 10 -12.15 30.89 14.28
C PRO A 10 -12.34 29.36 14.24
N GLY A 11 -11.40 28.65 13.64
CA GLY A 11 -11.44 27.21 13.47
C GLY A 11 -11.40 26.67 12.03
N ALA A 12 -11.54 27.51 11.02
CA ALA A 12 -11.22 27.14 9.65
C ALA A 12 -9.69 27.09 9.51
N THR A 13 -9.10 25.96 9.82
CA THR A 13 -7.74 25.66 9.38
C THR A 13 -7.76 25.72 7.86
N THR A 14 -7.22 26.81 7.31
CA THR A 14 -6.86 26.88 5.90
C THR A 14 -6.09 25.61 5.60
N GLY A 15 -6.54 24.84 4.61
CA GLY A 15 -5.93 23.58 4.22
C GLY A 15 -4.52 23.74 3.61
N GLU A 16 -3.70 24.58 4.21
CA GLU A 16 -2.28 24.68 3.95
C GLU A 16 -1.65 23.43 4.56
N LEU A 17 -1.21 22.55 3.68
CA LEU A 17 -0.36 21.43 4.03
C LEU A 17 0.83 21.98 4.84
N ALA A 18 0.99 21.49 6.08
CA ALA A 18 2.08 21.93 6.94
C ALA A 18 3.43 21.72 6.23
N HIS A 19 4.04 22.82 5.81
CA HIS A 19 5.33 22.80 5.11
C HIS A 19 6.39 22.11 5.99
N GLY A 20 7.07 21.07 5.46
CA GLY A 20 8.20 20.43 6.13
C GLY A 20 7.86 19.47 7.26
N SER A 21 6.60 19.02 7.37
CA SER A 21 6.18 18.09 8.42
C SER A 21 6.63 16.64 8.22
N LEU A 22 7.01 16.26 7.00
CA LEU A 22 7.46 14.91 6.62
C LEU A 22 8.87 14.95 6.04
N HIS A 23 9.78 14.18 6.63
CA HIS A 23 11.09 13.94 6.06
C HIS A 23 11.00 12.84 4.97
N LEU A 24 12.03 12.76 4.12
CA LEU A 24 12.14 11.75 3.07
C LEU A 24 11.95 10.32 3.63
N TRP A 25 12.50 10.06 4.80
CA TRP A 25 12.38 8.76 5.47
C TRP A 25 10.95 8.43 5.89
N ASP A 26 10.18 9.43 6.32
CA ASP A 26 8.76 9.24 6.66
C ASP A 26 7.94 8.92 5.40
N ALA A 27 8.23 9.57 4.29
CA ALA A 27 7.57 9.29 3.01
C ALA A 27 7.91 7.88 2.50
N ILE A 28 9.17 7.45 2.59
CA ILE A 28 9.58 6.08 2.24
C ILE A 28 8.90 5.07 3.17
N ALA A 29 8.85 5.34 4.48
CA ALA A 29 8.20 4.49 5.45
C ALA A 29 6.72 4.27 5.14
N ILE A 30 5.99 5.35 4.87
CA ILE A 30 4.57 5.28 4.51
C ILE A 30 4.40 4.50 3.20
N SER A 31 5.25 4.74 2.21
CA SER A 31 5.17 4.05 0.91
C SER A 31 5.41 2.54 1.05
N VAL A 32 6.44 2.13 1.78
CA VAL A 32 6.73 0.71 2.02
C VAL A 32 5.61 0.05 2.83
N SER A 33 5.03 0.77 3.78
CA SER A 33 3.92 0.25 4.61
C SER A 33 2.65 0.01 3.80
N VAL A 34 2.33 0.92 2.86
CA VAL A 34 1.15 0.76 1.98
C VAL A 34 1.30 -0.44 1.05
N ILE A 35 2.52 -0.74 0.60
CA ILE A 35 2.80 -1.91 -0.25
C ILE A 35 2.58 -3.23 0.53
N ALA A 36 2.75 -3.22 1.86
CA ALA A 36 2.68 -4.41 2.71
C ALA A 36 3.45 -5.61 2.11
N PRO A 37 4.79 -5.52 1.97
CA PRO A 37 5.57 -6.40 1.10
C PRO A 37 5.38 -7.89 1.43
N GLY A 38 5.19 -8.27 2.70
CA GLY A 38 4.96 -9.66 3.10
C GLY A 38 3.64 -10.21 2.55
N MET A 39 2.54 -9.47 2.70
CA MET A 39 1.23 -9.88 2.18
C MET A 39 1.18 -9.81 0.65
N ALA A 40 1.84 -8.82 0.05
CA ALA A 40 1.96 -8.72 -1.40
C ALA A 40 2.68 -9.94 -2.00
N MET A 41 3.77 -10.40 -1.38
CA MET A 41 4.45 -11.62 -1.80
C MET A 41 3.56 -12.86 -1.63
N LEU A 42 2.95 -13.05 -0.47
CA LEU A 42 2.10 -14.22 -0.22
C LEU A 42 0.91 -14.29 -1.18
N LEU A 43 0.14 -13.22 -1.32
CA LEU A 43 -1.10 -13.25 -2.09
C LEU A 43 -0.86 -13.10 -3.60
N ASN A 44 -0.01 -12.15 -4.00
CA ASN A 44 0.16 -11.85 -5.42
C ASN A 44 1.05 -12.88 -6.10
N VAL A 45 2.17 -13.30 -5.47
CA VAL A 45 3.06 -14.28 -6.10
C VAL A 45 2.36 -15.64 -6.18
N SER A 46 1.68 -16.06 -5.11
CA SER A 46 0.91 -17.31 -5.13
C SER A 46 -0.21 -17.27 -6.18
N GLY A 47 -0.98 -16.18 -6.24
CA GLY A 47 -2.04 -16.02 -7.24
C GLY A 47 -1.55 -16.02 -8.67
N VAL A 48 -0.46 -15.30 -8.95
CA VAL A 48 0.13 -15.26 -10.30
C VAL A 48 0.76 -16.60 -10.67
N SER A 49 1.41 -17.30 -9.73
CA SER A 49 2.06 -18.58 -10.00
C SER A 49 1.07 -19.68 -10.37
N ILE A 50 -0.14 -19.66 -9.83
CA ILE A 50 -1.20 -20.62 -10.19
C ILE A 50 -1.61 -20.46 -11.66
N VAL A 51 -1.64 -19.22 -12.17
CA VAL A 51 -2.09 -18.92 -13.53
C VAL A 51 -0.95 -18.95 -14.55
N ALA A 52 0.19 -18.36 -14.19
CA ALA A 52 1.32 -18.16 -15.08
C ALA A 52 2.36 -19.30 -15.03
N GLY A 53 2.31 -20.17 -14.01
CA GLY A 53 3.26 -21.26 -13.86
C GLY A 53 4.72 -20.80 -13.94
N GLY A 54 5.52 -21.39 -14.80
CA GLY A 54 6.93 -21.03 -15.03
C GLY A 54 7.15 -19.60 -15.57
N SER A 55 6.12 -18.96 -16.13
CA SER A 55 6.21 -17.58 -16.64
C SER A 55 5.94 -16.51 -15.56
N THR A 56 5.82 -16.88 -14.31
CA THR A 56 5.55 -15.95 -13.18
C THR A 56 6.55 -14.80 -13.12
N THR A 57 7.84 -15.08 -13.24
CA THR A 57 8.90 -14.07 -13.22
C THR A 57 8.73 -13.06 -14.35
N PHE A 58 8.41 -13.54 -15.57
CA PHE A 58 8.19 -12.69 -16.72
C PHE A 58 6.95 -11.80 -16.56
N ALA A 59 5.88 -12.35 -16.01
CA ALA A 59 4.66 -11.59 -15.68
C ALA A 59 4.95 -10.45 -14.69
N PHE A 60 5.75 -10.69 -13.64
CA PHE A 60 6.17 -9.65 -12.70
C PHE A 60 7.09 -8.61 -13.33
N LEU A 61 8.00 -8.99 -14.23
CA LEU A 61 8.84 -8.04 -14.96
C LEU A 61 8.01 -7.10 -15.83
N LEU A 62 7.06 -7.63 -16.59
CA LEU A 62 6.14 -6.82 -17.40
C LEU A 62 5.27 -5.91 -16.54
N GLY A 63 4.71 -6.43 -15.45
CA GLY A 63 3.97 -5.65 -14.47
C GLY A 63 4.81 -4.53 -13.87
N GLY A 64 6.06 -4.80 -13.53
CA GLY A 64 7.02 -3.82 -13.03
C GLY A 64 7.29 -2.68 -14.01
N ILE A 65 7.47 -3.00 -15.29
CA ILE A 65 7.62 -1.98 -16.35
C ILE A 65 6.37 -1.10 -16.44
N GLY A 66 5.17 -1.70 -16.38
CA GLY A 66 3.92 -0.96 -16.36
C GLY A 66 3.80 -0.04 -15.14
N CYS A 67 4.17 -0.51 -13.96
CA CYS A 67 4.20 0.30 -12.74
C CYS A 67 5.20 1.46 -12.83
N LEU A 68 6.38 1.25 -13.42
CA LEU A 68 7.35 2.31 -13.65
C LEU A 68 6.79 3.39 -14.59
N ALA A 69 6.13 3.00 -15.67
CA ALA A 69 5.48 3.95 -16.58
C ALA A 69 4.43 4.81 -15.85
N LEU A 70 3.58 4.18 -15.02
CA LEU A 70 2.62 4.90 -14.17
C LEU A 70 3.30 5.82 -13.17
N ALA A 71 4.41 5.40 -12.56
CA ALA A 71 5.17 6.21 -11.63
C ALA A 71 5.69 7.50 -12.30
N PHE A 72 6.20 7.43 -13.53
CA PHE A 72 6.63 8.61 -14.28
C PHE A 72 5.47 9.59 -14.52
N VAL A 73 4.29 9.11 -14.84
CA VAL A 73 3.09 9.94 -15.01
C VAL A 73 2.73 10.63 -13.69
N VAL A 74 2.68 9.89 -12.59
CA VAL A 74 2.36 10.43 -11.26
C VAL A 74 3.40 11.46 -10.81
N ILE A 75 4.69 11.21 -11.01
CA ILE A 75 5.77 12.18 -10.72
C ILE A 75 5.59 13.46 -11.53
N GLY A 76 5.18 13.36 -12.81
CA GLY A 76 4.88 14.52 -13.64
C GLY A 76 3.76 15.38 -13.08
N PHE A 77 2.71 14.77 -12.52
CA PHE A 77 1.61 15.47 -11.88
C PHE A 77 2.00 16.06 -10.52
N THR A 78 2.67 15.30 -9.66
CA THR A 78 3.06 15.76 -8.32
C THR A 78 4.02 16.94 -8.34
N ARG A 79 4.90 17.01 -9.33
CA ARG A 79 5.80 18.18 -9.53
C ARG A 79 5.07 19.47 -9.90
N ARG A 80 3.89 19.36 -10.50
CA ARG A 80 3.10 20.51 -10.97
C ARG A 80 1.95 20.88 -10.05
N MET A 81 1.48 19.92 -9.24
CA MET A 81 0.26 20.08 -8.44
C MET A 81 0.44 19.38 -7.10
N ALA A 82 0.64 20.16 -6.04
CA ALA A 82 0.54 19.66 -4.66
C ALA A 82 -0.94 19.63 -4.27
N SER A 83 -1.51 18.44 -4.11
CA SER A 83 -2.92 18.29 -3.72
C SER A 83 -3.14 17.00 -2.92
N ALA A 84 -3.94 17.10 -1.87
CA ALA A 84 -4.40 15.96 -1.09
C ALA A 84 -5.42 15.07 -1.84
N GLY A 85 -6.01 15.58 -2.94
CA GLY A 85 -7.04 14.87 -3.71
C GLY A 85 -6.53 13.83 -4.68
N TYR A 86 -5.22 13.58 -4.76
CA TYR A 86 -4.55 12.57 -5.58
C TYR A 86 -5.25 12.29 -6.93
N ALA A 87 -5.81 11.07 -7.10
CA ALA A 87 -6.44 10.63 -8.36
C ALA A 87 -7.58 11.56 -8.83
N TYR A 88 -8.45 12.02 -7.91
CA TYR A 88 -9.51 12.97 -8.22
C TYR A 88 -8.95 14.28 -8.80
N THR A 89 -7.96 14.87 -8.13
CA THR A 89 -7.43 16.17 -8.55
C THR A 89 -6.67 16.08 -9.86
N TYR A 90 -5.89 15.03 -10.06
CA TYR A 90 -5.15 14.85 -11.31
C TYR A 90 -6.07 14.62 -12.50
N ALA A 91 -7.08 13.75 -12.33
CA ALA A 91 -8.05 13.48 -13.38
C ALA A 91 -8.96 14.70 -13.66
N SER A 92 -9.42 15.40 -12.62
CA SER A 92 -10.29 16.56 -12.81
C SER A 92 -9.62 17.73 -13.52
N ARG A 93 -8.30 17.90 -13.31
CA ARG A 93 -7.54 18.97 -13.97
C ARG A 93 -7.08 18.63 -15.39
N SER A 94 -6.92 17.33 -15.70
CA SER A 94 -6.46 16.90 -17.02
C SER A 94 -7.61 16.51 -17.96
N LEU A 95 -8.66 15.89 -17.45
CA LEU A 95 -9.76 15.31 -18.25
C LEU A 95 -11.13 15.94 -17.94
N GLY A 96 -11.19 16.87 -16.98
CA GLY A 96 -12.44 17.53 -16.59
C GLY A 96 -13.07 16.95 -15.32
N LYS A 97 -14.06 17.68 -14.78
CA LYS A 97 -14.66 17.38 -13.46
C LYS A 97 -15.35 16.02 -13.39
N GLU A 98 -16.01 15.60 -14.47
CA GLU A 98 -16.70 14.31 -14.53
C GLU A 98 -15.74 13.14 -14.45
N ALA A 99 -14.65 13.18 -15.23
CA ALA A 99 -13.59 12.17 -15.18
C ALA A 99 -12.92 12.14 -13.81
N GLY A 100 -12.72 13.31 -13.19
CA GLY A 100 -12.21 13.41 -11.82
C GLY A 100 -13.11 12.72 -10.81
N PHE A 101 -14.41 12.93 -10.90
CA PHE A 101 -15.38 12.29 -10.02
C PHE A 101 -15.35 10.77 -10.15
N ILE A 102 -15.36 10.26 -11.36
CA ILE A 102 -15.26 8.81 -11.63
C ILE A 102 -13.94 8.24 -11.08
N ALA A 103 -12.81 8.91 -11.35
CA ALA A 103 -11.51 8.49 -10.84
C ALA A 103 -11.45 8.45 -9.31
N GLY A 104 -12.03 9.47 -8.64
CA GLY A 104 -12.14 9.50 -7.18
C GLY A 104 -12.99 8.35 -6.62
N TRP A 105 -14.12 8.05 -7.24
CA TRP A 105 -14.98 6.93 -6.87
C TRP A 105 -14.31 5.59 -7.06
N LEU A 106 -13.67 5.36 -8.20
CA LEU A 106 -12.94 4.12 -8.46
C LEU A 106 -11.80 3.91 -7.46
N TYR A 107 -11.08 4.98 -7.13
CA TYR A 107 -10.03 4.94 -6.13
C TYR A 107 -10.58 4.59 -4.74
N PHE A 108 -11.69 5.21 -4.33
CA PHE A 108 -12.36 4.93 -3.06
C PHE A 108 -12.88 3.49 -2.98
N LEU A 109 -13.57 3.01 -4.02
CA LEU A 109 -14.05 1.63 -4.10
C LEU A 109 -12.90 0.62 -4.04
N GLY A 110 -11.77 0.92 -4.71
CA GLY A 110 -10.57 0.10 -4.64
C GLY A 110 -10.10 -0.10 -3.19
N PHE A 111 -10.05 0.96 -2.39
CA PHE A 111 -9.65 0.85 -0.98
C PHE A 111 -10.68 0.12 -0.11
N ILE A 112 -11.99 0.31 -0.35
CA ILE A 112 -13.05 -0.43 0.37
C ILE A 112 -12.90 -1.93 0.19
N VAL A 113 -12.52 -2.39 -0.99
CA VAL A 113 -12.32 -3.82 -1.28
C VAL A 113 -10.97 -4.31 -0.80
N PHE A 114 -9.93 -3.49 -0.94
CA PHE A 114 -8.56 -3.86 -0.60
C PHE A 114 -8.35 -4.12 0.89
N VAL A 115 -8.95 -3.33 1.77
CA VAL A 115 -8.79 -3.49 3.23
C VAL A 115 -9.33 -4.83 3.74
N PRO A 116 -10.58 -5.23 3.46
CA PRO A 116 -11.07 -6.55 3.86
C PRO A 116 -10.28 -7.70 3.23
N MET A 117 -9.85 -7.56 1.98
CA MET A 117 -9.04 -8.58 1.30
C MET A 117 -7.72 -8.83 2.04
N THR A 118 -6.99 -7.78 2.40
CA THR A 118 -5.74 -7.90 3.14
C THR A 118 -5.95 -8.44 4.55
N MET A 119 -7.02 -8.02 5.25
CA MET A 119 -7.36 -8.52 6.58
C MET A 119 -7.78 -9.98 6.55
N SER A 120 -8.47 -10.44 5.51
CA SER A 120 -8.78 -11.87 5.33
C SER A 120 -7.50 -12.69 5.20
N GLY A 121 -6.53 -12.23 4.41
CA GLY A 121 -5.23 -12.89 4.30
C GLY A 121 -4.49 -12.99 5.63
N VAL A 122 -4.51 -11.92 6.45
CA VAL A 122 -3.96 -11.95 7.81
C VAL A 122 -4.69 -12.97 8.69
N GLY A 123 -6.02 -13.04 8.58
CA GLY A 123 -6.84 -14.01 9.31
C GLY A 123 -6.47 -15.46 8.97
N TYR A 124 -6.36 -15.79 7.69
CA TYR A 124 -5.94 -17.12 7.24
C TYR A 124 -4.53 -17.46 7.72
N LEU A 125 -3.59 -16.56 7.55
CA LEU A 125 -2.21 -16.76 7.98
C LEU A 125 -2.09 -16.97 9.50
N ALA A 126 -2.86 -16.21 10.28
CA ALA A 126 -2.89 -16.35 11.73
C ALA A 126 -3.44 -17.72 12.15
N ALA A 127 -4.52 -18.19 11.52
CA ALA A 127 -5.09 -19.50 11.78
C ALA A 127 -4.12 -20.63 11.45
N ASP A 128 -3.43 -20.54 10.32
CA ASP A 128 -2.44 -21.51 9.86
C ASP A 128 -1.22 -21.58 10.78
N LEU A 129 -0.65 -20.43 11.15
CA LEU A 129 0.50 -20.34 12.05
C LEU A 129 0.22 -20.88 13.46
N LEU A 130 -1.01 -20.73 13.94
CA LEU A 130 -1.43 -21.23 15.25
C LEU A 130 -1.89 -22.70 15.20
N GLY A 131 -1.93 -23.31 14.03
CA GLY A 131 -2.34 -24.70 13.85
C GLY A 131 -3.78 -24.96 14.26
N VAL A 132 -4.66 -23.92 14.20
CA VAL A 132 -6.08 -24.04 14.53
C VAL A 132 -6.90 -24.33 13.28
N SER A 133 -8.18 -24.72 13.48
CA SER A 133 -9.05 -25.03 12.35
C SER A 133 -9.16 -23.83 11.38
N PRO A 134 -9.11 -24.06 10.06
CA PRO A 134 -9.19 -22.99 9.05
C PRO A 134 -10.41 -22.09 9.22
N ASP A 135 -11.53 -22.61 9.73
CA ASP A 135 -12.77 -21.84 9.92
C ASP A 135 -12.63 -20.68 10.91
N LEU A 136 -11.62 -20.72 11.78
CA LEU A 136 -11.33 -19.65 12.75
C LEU A 136 -10.70 -18.40 12.10
N TRP A 137 -10.41 -18.42 10.81
CA TRP A 137 -9.88 -17.23 10.11
C TRP A 137 -10.79 -16.00 10.26
N ILE A 138 -12.11 -16.22 10.35
CA ILE A 138 -13.10 -15.15 10.54
C ILE A 138 -12.91 -14.47 11.89
N LEU A 139 -12.60 -15.22 12.94
CA LEU A 139 -12.30 -14.67 14.26
C LEU A 139 -11.06 -13.78 14.21
N PHE A 140 -9.98 -14.26 13.60
CA PHE A 140 -8.74 -13.48 13.45
C PHE A 140 -8.93 -12.28 12.54
N PHE A 141 -9.77 -12.37 11.53
CA PHE A 141 -10.17 -11.23 10.70
C PHE A 141 -10.79 -10.11 11.54
N PHE A 142 -11.76 -10.43 12.39
CA PHE A 142 -12.42 -9.43 13.24
C PHE A 142 -11.48 -8.88 14.32
N ILE A 143 -10.62 -9.72 14.90
CA ILE A 143 -9.58 -9.26 15.83
C ILE A 143 -8.62 -8.30 15.15
N GLY A 144 -8.14 -8.63 13.95
CA GLY A 144 -7.27 -7.77 13.15
C GLY A 144 -7.94 -6.45 12.78
N MET A 145 -9.21 -6.48 12.40
CA MET A 145 -9.98 -5.28 12.07
C MET A 145 -10.18 -4.39 13.31
N ALA A 146 -10.51 -4.97 14.46
CA ALA A 146 -10.63 -4.23 15.73
C ALA A 146 -9.29 -3.59 16.13
N LEU A 147 -8.20 -4.33 16.03
CA LEU A 147 -6.85 -3.83 16.29
C LEU A 147 -6.50 -2.68 15.34
N PHE A 148 -6.80 -2.82 14.05
CA PHE A 148 -6.59 -1.78 13.05
C PHE A 148 -7.37 -0.51 13.41
N LEU A 149 -8.64 -0.62 13.79
CA LEU A 149 -9.46 0.53 14.21
C LEU A 149 -8.88 1.22 15.45
N VAL A 150 -8.46 0.45 16.45
CA VAL A 150 -7.83 1.00 17.65
C VAL A 150 -6.53 1.74 17.29
N LEU A 151 -5.68 1.14 16.47
CA LEU A 151 -4.42 1.76 16.02
C LEU A 151 -4.66 3.00 15.16
N SER A 152 -5.75 3.08 14.42
CA SER A 152 -6.11 4.26 13.61
C SER A 152 -6.40 5.50 14.47
N VAL A 153 -6.83 5.32 15.71
CA VAL A 153 -7.08 6.42 16.67
C VAL A 153 -5.80 6.89 17.35
N VAL A 154 -4.75 6.06 17.34
CA VAL A 154 -3.45 6.38 17.93
C VAL A 154 -2.69 7.39 17.06
N ARG A 155 -1.82 8.20 17.70
CA ARG A 155 -1.05 9.24 17.02
C ARG A 155 -0.32 8.69 15.79
N ILE A 156 -0.54 9.33 14.65
CA ILE A 156 -0.01 8.97 13.34
C ILE A 156 1.51 8.74 13.31
N LYS A 157 2.28 9.53 14.07
CA LYS A 157 3.74 9.39 14.16
C LYS A 157 4.20 8.08 14.81
N PHE A 158 3.43 7.56 15.77
CA PHE A 158 3.75 6.27 16.41
C PHE A 158 3.48 5.13 15.42
N THR A 159 2.33 5.17 14.76
CA THR A 159 1.93 4.19 13.75
C THR A 159 2.94 4.12 12.60
N THR A 160 3.40 5.26 12.09
CA THR A 160 4.39 5.32 10.99
C THR A 160 5.74 4.69 11.40
N ARG A 161 6.21 4.92 12.63
CA ARG A 161 7.46 4.30 13.10
C ARG A 161 7.35 2.79 13.22
N VAL A 162 6.25 2.30 13.80
CA VAL A 162 6.00 0.85 13.90
C VAL A 162 5.93 0.22 12.50
N GLN A 163 5.21 0.84 11.59
CA GLN A 163 5.11 0.39 10.21
C GLN A 163 6.46 0.34 9.51
N LEU A 164 7.32 1.33 9.71
CA LEU A 164 8.67 1.35 9.16
C LEU A 164 9.50 0.17 9.65
N VAL A 165 9.53 -0.05 10.97
CA VAL A 165 10.29 -1.14 11.57
C VAL A 165 9.79 -2.50 11.07
N VAL A 166 8.48 -2.71 11.07
CA VAL A 166 7.86 -3.94 10.57
C VAL A 166 8.12 -4.11 9.08
N GLY A 167 8.01 -3.04 8.28
CA GLY A 167 8.27 -3.08 6.85
C GLY A 167 9.73 -3.46 6.53
N ILE A 168 10.69 -2.84 7.20
CA ILE A 168 12.11 -3.17 7.04
C ILE A 168 12.38 -4.62 7.46
N ALA A 169 11.86 -5.05 8.61
CA ALA A 169 12.01 -6.42 9.08
C ALA A 169 11.44 -7.43 8.08
N THR A 170 10.27 -7.15 7.52
CA THR A 170 9.64 -8.02 6.50
C THR A 170 10.48 -8.10 5.24
N VAL A 171 10.98 -6.98 4.73
CA VAL A 171 11.86 -6.96 3.54
C VAL A 171 13.15 -7.73 3.83
N ALA A 172 13.75 -7.54 5.01
CA ALA A 172 14.95 -8.27 5.39
C ALA A 172 14.73 -9.79 5.44
N VAL A 173 13.61 -10.24 6.00
CA VAL A 173 13.24 -11.67 6.01
C VAL A 173 13.02 -12.20 4.61
N ILE A 174 12.33 -11.48 3.73
CA ILE A 174 12.11 -11.88 2.34
C ILE A 174 13.45 -12.05 1.62
N VAL A 175 14.34 -11.06 1.72
CA VAL A 175 15.67 -11.11 1.09
C VAL A 175 16.49 -12.29 1.63
N LEU A 176 16.43 -12.54 2.94
CA LEU A 176 17.15 -13.64 3.57
C LEU A 176 16.63 -15.00 3.09
N VAL A 177 15.30 -15.17 3.03
CA VAL A 177 14.68 -16.40 2.50
C VAL A 177 15.05 -16.61 1.04
N ASP A 178 15.02 -15.56 0.24
CA ASP A 178 15.35 -15.59 -1.19
C ASP A 178 16.81 -15.99 -1.41
N LEU A 179 17.71 -15.44 -0.60
CA LEU A 179 19.15 -15.73 -0.63
C LEU A 179 19.46 -17.17 -0.20
N VAL A 180 18.77 -17.67 0.83
CA VAL A 180 18.90 -19.06 1.30
C VAL A 180 18.34 -20.03 0.27
N THR A 181 17.20 -19.70 -0.34
CA THR A 181 16.54 -20.54 -1.34
C THR A 181 17.38 -20.65 -2.61
N THR A 182 17.91 -19.52 -3.10
CA THR A 182 18.84 -19.50 -4.24
C THR A 182 20.14 -20.23 -3.96
N ALA A 183 20.72 -20.05 -2.78
CA ALA A 183 21.94 -20.76 -2.37
C ALA A 183 21.75 -22.27 -2.26
N LYS A 184 20.56 -22.75 -1.92
CA LYS A 184 20.22 -24.18 -1.83
C LYS A 184 19.70 -24.77 -3.16
N GLY A 185 19.70 -24.02 -4.25
CA GLY A 185 19.26 -24.49 -5.57
C GLY A 185 17.75 -24.61 -5.76
N GLY A 186 16.95 -23.87 -4.96
CA GLY A 186 15.48 -23.92 -5.01
C GLY A 186 14.91 -25.17 -4.34
N SER A 187 13.58 -25.23 -4.17
CA SER A 187 12.93 -26.36 -3.47
C SER A 187 12.96 -27.69 -4.24
N HIS A 188 13.41 -27.70 -5.50
CA HIS A 188 13.55 -28.89 -6.34
C HIS A 188 14.87 -28.95 -7.12
N GLY A 189 15.91 -28.21 -6.69
CA GLY A 189 17.21 -28.22 -7.38
C GLY A 189 17.17 -27.61 -8.79
N GLN A 190 16.07 -26.94 -9.16
CA GLN A 190 16.00 -26.19 -10.40
C GLN A 190 16.71 -24.85 -10.19
N ALA A 191 17.99 -24.82 -10.60
CA ALA A 191 18.70 -23.59 -10.82
C ALA A 191 17.90 -22.70 -11.80
N LEU A 192 18.02 -21.38 -11.64
CA LEU A 192 17.48 -20.34 -12.52
C LEU A 192 17.91 -20.55 -13.99
N GLY A 193 17.42 -21.55 -14.68
CA GLY A 193 17.91 -21.89 -16.02
C GLY A 193 17.26 -23.08 -16.71
N ALA A 194 16.06 -23.48 -16.33
CA ALA A 194 15.29 -24.45 -17.10
C ALA A 194 13.92 -23.87 -17.48
#